data_84c34afaa2245c03f1d2e79a078a3ad9
#
_entry.id   84c34afaa2245c03f1d2e79a078a3ad9
#
_cell.length_a   1.000
_cell.length_b   1.000
_cell.length_c   1.000
_cell.angle_alpha   90.00
_cell.angle_beta   90.00
_cell.angle_gamma   90.00
#
_symmetry.space_group_name_H-M   'P 1'
#
loop_
_entity.id
_entity.type
_entity.pdbx_description
1 polymer ?
#
loop_
_entity_poly.entity_id
_entity_poly.type
_entity_poly.pdbx_seq_one_letter_code
_entity_poly.pdbx_strand_id
1 'polypeptide(L)'
;ETNYIIFDIAREKSIHRGNVIGPIKSLRKVAHKMSDKIYEKIQGIPGIFSTKLAYIDKPSSEDPNYNLRISDIDGFESISLFSSPQPLMSPSWSPDRKEIAYVSFEEGTSRIFLQELSSAKRKGLKLEEGINSSPNWSPNGDMISAVLSKSGNPDLFIYDLEQSSWTQITKHFGIDTEPDWSPDSRSLLFTSNRSGSPQIYEANVKNNRIKRLTFEGTYNARARYLPDGKGIVFVHRRNGVFHIATQNFRSGKVRILTDTYLDESPTISPNGNVIIYAT
;
A
#
# COMPACT_ATOMS: atom_id res chain seq x y z
N GLU A 1 -22.23 14.86 -20.71
CA GLU A 1 -22.65 13.45 -20.71
C GLU A 1 -21.99 12.72 -21.87
N THR A 2 -21.39 11.56 -21.60
CA THR A 2 -20.79 10.68 -22.61
C THR A 2 -21.48 9.34 -22.56
N ASN A 3 -22.07 8.94 -23.69
CA ASN A 3 -22.74 7.67 -23.83
C ASN A 3 -21.80 6.62 -24.45
N TYR A 4 -21.93 5.36 -24.04
CA TYR A 4 -21.18 4.25 -24.63
C TYR A 4 -22.03 3.00 -24.77
N ILE A 5 -21.64 2.14 -25.70
CA ILE A 5 -22.27 0.84 -25.96
C ILE A 5 -21.15 -0.21 -25.98
N ILE A 6 -21.35 -1.29 -25.24
CA ILE A 6 -20.52 -2.49 -25.34
C ILE A 6 -21.25 -3.44 -26.29
N PHE A 7 -20.56 -3.82 -27.36
CA PHE A 7 -21.12 -4.68 -28.39
C PHE A 7 -20.32 -5.98 -28.51
N ASP A 8 -21.01 -7.12 -28.44
CA ASP A 8 -20.44 -8.44 -28.69
C ASP A 8 -20.45 -8.71 -30.18
N ILE A 9 -19.31 -8.60 -30.84
CA ILE A 9 -19.15 -8.77 -32.26
C ILE A 9 -19.49 -10.20 -32.70
N ALA A 10 -19.09 -11.21 -31.89
CA ALA A 10 -19.30 -12.61 -32.21
C ALA A 10 -20.81 -13.02 -32.16
N ARG A 11 -21.56 -12.37 -31.28
CA ARG A 11 -23.01 -12.62 -31.10
C ARG A 11 -23.87 -11.55 -31.74
N GLU A 12 -23.28 -10.57 -32.40
CA GLU A 12 -23.94 -9.44 -33.10
C GLU A 12 -24.98 -8.71 -32.23
N LYS A 13 -24.71 -8.54 -30.94
CA LYS A 13 -25.65 -7.90 -30.02
C LYS A 13 -25.00 -6.92 -29.03
N SER A 14 -25.79 -5.92 -28.63
CA SER A 14 -25.39 -5.03 -27.53
C SER A 14 -25.45 -5.79 -26.20
N ILE A 15 -24.32 -5.81 -25.46
CA ILE A 15 -24.24 -6.38 -24.12
C ILE A 15 -24.72 -5.37 -23.09
N HIS A 16 -24.30 -4.09 -23.26
CA HIS A 16 -24.57 -3.05 -22.29
C HIS A 16 -24.58 -1.68 -22.95
N ARG A 17 -25.46 -0.80 -22.44
CA ARG A 17 -25.46 0.64 -22.75
C ARG A 17 -25.32 1.39 -21.44
N GLY A 18 -24.49 2.42 -21.41
CA GLY A 18 -24.29 3.22 -20.23
C GLY A 18 -23.89 4.65 -20.55
N ASN A 19 -23.85 5.46 -19.52
CA ASN A 19 -23.37 6.83 -19.60
C ASN A 19 -22.42 7.18 -18.45
N VAL A 20 -21.62 8.21 -18.68
CA VAL A 20 -20.79 8.86 -17.66
C VAL A 20 -20.98 10.37 -17.77
N ILE A 21 -21.27 11.00 -16.65
CA ILE A 21 -21.41 12.45 -16.56
C ILE A 21 -20.13 13.03 -15.97
N GLY A 22 -19.62 14.07 -16.61
CA GLY A 22 -18.47 14.83 -16.11
C GLY A 22 -18.25 16.10 -16.94
N PRO A 23 -17.50 17.08 -16.39
CA PRO A 23 -17.22 18.34 -17.08
C PRO A 23 -16.29 18.10 -18.28
N ILE A 24 -16.48 18.85 -19.35
CA ILE A 24 -15.66 18.80 -20.59
C ILE A 24 -14.15 18.97 -20.25
N LYS A 25 -13.84 19.82 -19.28
CA LYS A 25 -12.44 20.07 -18.82
C LYS A 25 -11.78 18.85 -18.17
N SER A 26 -12.53 17.79 -17.91
CA SER A 26 -12.08 16.56 -17.23
C SER A 26 -12.36 15.30 -18.07
N LEU A 27 -12.23 15.39 -19.41
CA LEU A 27 -12.51 14.26 -20.32
C LEU A 27 -11.71 13.01 -19.96
N ARG A 28 -10.47 13.15 -19.52
CA ARG A 28 -9.66 12.02 -19.03
C ARG A 28 -10.32 11.29 -17.86
N LYS A 29 -10.78 12.03 -16.83
CA LYS A 29 -11.52 11.43 -15.69
C LYS A 29 -12.81 10.77 -16.11
N VAL A 30 -13.49 11.31 -17.11
CA VAL A 30 -14.69 10.70 -17.71
C VAL A 30 -14.33 9.39 -18.43
N ALA A 31 -13.23 9.40 -19.20
CA ALA A 31 -12.74 8.19 -19.89
C ALA A 31 -12.36 7.09 -18.89
N HIS A 32 -11.59 7.40 -17.82
CA HIS A 32 -11.25 6.44 -16.77
C HIS A 32 -12.49 5.84 -16.10
N LYS A 33 -13.47 6.67 -15.71
CA LYS A 33 -14.73 6.19 -15.14
C LYS A 33 -15.52 5.30 -16.12
N MET A 34 -15.50 5.62 -17.39
CA MET A 34 -16.11 4.80 -18.42
C MET A 34 -15.37 3.47 -18.56
N SER A 35 -14.06 3.49 -18.58
CA SER A 35 -13.22 2.28 -18.62
C SER A 35 -13.48 1.38 -17.42
N ASP A 36 -13.60 1.94 -16.20
CA ASP A 36 -13.95 1.18 -14.99
C ASP A 36 -15.29 0.45 -15.16
N LYS A 37 -16.32 1.16 -15.64
CA LYS A 37 -17.65 0.57 -15.88
C LYS A 37 -17.64 -0.50 -16.97
N ILE A 38 -16.90 -0.27 -18.05
CA ILE A 38 -16.75 -1.24 -19.13
C ILE A 38 -16.04 -2.50 -18.63
N TYR A 39 -14.93 -2.31 -17.89
CA TYR A 39 -14.16 -3.40 -17.31
C TYR A 39 -15.04 -4.25 -16.35
N GLU A 40 -15.80 -3.59 -15.47
CA GLU A 40 -16.70 -4.26 -14.54
C GLU A 40 -17.78 -5.07 -15.27
N LYS A 41 -18.33 -4.55 -16.36
CA LYS A 41 -19.34 -5.29 -17.17
C LYS A 41 -18.75 -6.50 -17.90
N ILE A 42 -17.50 -6.44 -18.31
CA ILE A 42 -16.82 -7.53 -19.02
C ILE A 42 -16.25 -8.57 -18.06
N GLN A 43 -15.61 -8.11 -16.97
CA GLN A 43 -14.87 -8.98 -16.05
C GLN A 43 -15.64 -9.34 -14.78
N GLY A 44 -16.72 -8.65 -14.46
CA GLY A 44 -17.52 -8.87 -13.24
C GLY A 44 -16.88 -8.31 -11.96
N ILE A 45 -15.78 -7.56 -12.07
CA ILE A 45 -15.07 -6.93 -10.95
C ILE A 45 -14.79 -5.46 -11.26
N PRO A 46 -14.67 -4.58 -10.23
CA PRO A 46 -14.41 -3.16 -10.45
C PRO A 46 -13.15 -2.90 -11.26
N GLY A 47 -13.18 -1.88 -12.14
CA GLY A 47 -11.98 -1.39 -12.82
C GLY A 47 -11.04 -0.63 -11.88
N ILE A 48 -9.83 -0.31 -12.36
CA ILE A 48 -8.80 0.43 -11.61
C ILE A 48 -8.37 1.73 -12.30
N PHE A 49 -8.97 2.06 -13.44
CA PHE A 49 -8.53 3.18 -14.28
C PHE A 49 -8.66 4.55 -13.58
N SER A 50 -9.63 4.68 -12.66
CA SER A 50 -9.82 5.88 -11.83
C SER A 50 -9.00 5.88 -10.54
N THR A 51 -8.13 4.89 -10.31
CA THR A 51 -7.29 4.85 -9.11
C THR A 51 -6.11 5.81 -9.21
N LYS A 52 -5.53 6.14 -8.07
CA LYS A 52 -4.38 7.02 -7.95
C LYS A 52 -3.20 6.28 -7.34
N LEU A 53 -2.00 6.70 -7.72
CA LEU A 53 -0.75 6.29 -7.09
C LEU A 53 -0.26 7.40 -6.16
N ALA A 54 0.24 7.00 -4.99
CA ALA A 54 1.10 7.86 -4.16
C ALA A 54 2.49 7.24 -4.13
N TYR A 55 3.49 8.04 -4.40
CA TYR A 55 4.88 7.61 -4.44
C TYR A 55 5.83 8.72 -4.04
N ILE A 56 7.04 8.33 -3.75
CA ILE A 56 8.13 9.26 -3.46
C ILE A 56 9.15 9.11 -4.57
N ASP A 57 9.54 10.23 -5.16
CA ASP A 57 10.62 10.29 -6.12
C ASP A 57 11.72 11.25 -5.67
N LYS A 58 12.89 11.03 -6.26
CA LYS A 58 14.02 11.95 -6.29
C LYS A 58 14.49 12.01 -7.72
N PRO A 59 14.08 13.05 -8.49
CA PRO A 59 14.16 13.06 -9.96
C PRO A 59 15.58 12.90 -10.51
N SER A 60 16.59 13.43 -9.81
CA SER A 60 17.99 13.30 -10.21
C SER A 60 18.92 13.43 -9.01
N SER A 61 20.22 13.11 -9.20
CA SER A 61 21.24 13.38 -8.20
C SER A 61 21.51 14.87 -7.99
N GLU A 62 21.14 15.69 -8.97
CA GLU A 62 21.31 17.15 -8.94
C GLU A 62 20.12 17.85 -8.25
N ASP A 63 18.93 17.25 -8.23
CA ASP A 63 17.79 17.72 -7.44
C ASP A 63 17.93 17.20 -6.00
N PRO A 64 18.17 18.10 -5.03
CA PRO A 64 18.34 17.67 -3.64
C PRO A 64 17.04 17.17 -3.00
N ASN A 65 15.88 17.39 -3.63
CA ASN A 65 14.58 17.17 -3.00
C ASN A 65 14.01 15.78 -3.25
N TYR A 66 13.48 15.19 -2.19
CA TYR A 66 12.51 14.10 -2.25
C TYR A 66 11.12 14.71 -2.41
N ASN A 67 10.30 14.13 -3.28
CA ASN A 67 8.96 14.61 -3.54
C ASN A 67 7.94 13.53 -3.21
N LEU A 68 6.97 13.84 -2.36
CA LEU A 68 5.75 13.05 -2.22
C LEU A 68 4.81 13.45 -3.36
N ARG A 69 4.49 12.51 -4.24
CA ARG A 69 3.65 12.75 -5.42
C ARG A 69 2.40 11.89 -5.43
N ILE A 70 1.39 12.38 -6.11
CA ILE A 70 0.24 11.60 -6.55
C ILE A 70 0.06 11.73 -8.06
N SER A 71 -0.36 10.65 -8.71
CA SER A 71 -0.70 10.64 -10.15
C SER A 71 -1.90 9.73 -10.42
N ASP A 72 -2.40 9.75 -11.65
CA ASP A 72 -3.26 8.69 -12.15
C ASP A 72 -2.49 7.36 -12.18
N ILE A 73 -3.20 6.23 -12.26
CA ILE A 73 -2.60 4.88 -12.28
C ILE A 73 -1.58 4.69 -13.41
N ASP A 74 -1.71 5.44 -14.49
CA ASP A 74 -0.80 5.42 -15.64
C ASP A 74 0.33 6.46 -15.57
N GLY A 75 0.51 7.10 -14.40
CA GLY A 75 1.54 8.11 -14.15
C GLY A 75 1.19 9.53 -14.64
N PHE A 76 0.04 9.73 -15.31
CA PHE A 76 -0.35 11.05 -15.80
C PHE A 76 -0.88 11.96 -14.68
N GLU A 77 -0.89 13.30 -14.94
CA GLU A 77 -1.29 14.32 -13.95
C GLU A 77 -0.55 14.18 -12.60
N SER A 78 0.76 13.87 -12.67
CA SER A 78 1.59 13.82 -11.46
C SER A 78 1.73 15.20 -10.83
N ILE A 79 1.32 15.31 -9.57
CA ILE A 79 1.46 16.53 -8.77
C ILE A 79 2.28 16.26 -7.52
N SER A 80 3.16 17.21 -7.15
CA SER A 80 3.89 17.17 -5.88
C SER A 80 3.00 17.70 -4.76
N LEU A 81 2.79 16.90 -3.73
CA LEU A 81 2.06 17.29 -2.51
C LEU A 81 3.00 17.95 -1.50
N PHE A 82 4.23 17.46 -1.44
CA PHE A 82 5.24 17.94 -0.52
C PHE A 82 6.63 17.64 -1.08
N SER A 83 7.58 18.56 -0.84
CA SER A 83 8.99 18.42 -1.22
C SER A 83 9.88 18.73 -0.01
N SER A 84 10.95 17.96 0.16
CA SER A 84 11.91 18.14 1.25
C SER A 84 13.31 17.75 0.79
N PRO A 85 14.36 18.49 1.21
CA PRO A 85 15.74 18.07 1.01
C PRO A 85 16.10 16.87 1.88
N GLN A 86 15.31 16.58 2.91
CA GLN A 86 15.45 15.41 3.76
C GLN A 86 14.58 14.25 3.24
N PRO A 87 14.96 12.99 3.52
CA PRO A 87 14.22 11.83 3.02
C PRO A 87 12.73 11.84 3.39
N LEU A 88 11.93 11.43 2.41
CA LEU A 88 10.53 11.08 2.58
C LEU A 88 10.39 9.57 2.31
N MET A 89 9.48 8.87 3.02
CA MET A 89 9.35 7.42 2.89
C MET A 89 7.92 6.94 3.15
N SER A 90 7.61 5.76 2.63
CA SER A 90 6.45 4.94 3.02
C SER A 90 5.10 5.65 2.96
N PRO A 91 4.67 6.20 1.81
CA PRO A 91 3.35 6.80 1.68
C PRO A 91 2.25 5.73 1.81
N SER A 92 1.19 6.06 2.52
CA SER A 92 0.01 5.21 2.72
C SER A 92 -1.27 6.04 2.64
N TRP A 93 -2.21 5.60 1.80
CA TRP A 93 -3.50 6.24 1.63
C TRP A 93 -4.44 6.00 2.80
N SER A 94 -5.18 7.03 3.21
CA SER A 94 -6.39 6.82 4.02
C SER A 94 -7.45 6.07 3.20
N PRO A 95 -8.31 5.23 3.82
CA PRO A 95 -9.31 4.46 3.09
C PRO A 95 -10.37 5.34 2.39
N ASP A 96 -10.64 6.54 2.91
CA ASP A 96 -11.53 7.52 2.29
C ASP A 96 -10.83 8.36 1.17
N ARG A 97 -9.53 8.15 0.96
CA ARG A 97 -8.69 8.82 -0.05
C ARG A 97 -8.56 10.34 0.11
N LYS A 98 -8.74 10.84 1.33
CA LYS A 98 -8.61 12.28 1.62
C LYS A 98 -7.26 12.66 2.21
N GLU A 99 -6.54 11.70 2.79
CA GLU A 99 -5.26 11.92 3.45
C GLU A 99 -4.22 10.90 2.99
N ILE A 100 -2.95 11.29 3.16
CA ILE A 100 -1.80 10.40 3.01
C ILE A 100 -0.98 10.47 4.29
N ALA A 101 -0.67 9.32 4.87
CA ALA A 101 0.35 9.17 5.89
C ALA A 101 1.70 8.92 5.23
N TYR A 102 2.77 9.52 5.74
CA TYR A 102 4.14 9.28 5.27
C TYR A 102 5.15 9.64 6.34
N VAL A 103 6.39 9.19 6.16
CA VAL A 103 7.53 9.53 7.01
C VAL A 103 8.29 10.69 6.41
N SER A 104 8.67 11.67 7.23
CA SER A 104 9.59 12.76 6.87
C SER A 104 10.71 12.89 7.90
N PHE A 105 11.90 13.20 7.41
CA PHE A 105 13.07 13.51 8.23
C PHE A 105 13.36 15.01 8.34
N GLU A 106 12.44 15.88 7.95
CA GLU A 106 12.62 17.34 7.94
C GLU A 106 12.96 17.95 9.29
N GLU A 107 12.57 17.29 10.39
CA GLU A 107 12.87 17.72 11.78
C GLU A 107 14.15 17.08 12.32
N GLY A 108 14.99 16.46 11.46
CA GLY A 108 16.25 15.79 11.86
C GLY A 108 16.07 14.35 12.35
N THR A 109 14.85 13.93 12.69
CA THR A 109 14.47 12.57 13.07
C THR A 109 13.29 12.10 12.24
N SER A 110 13.09 10.77 12.14
CA SER A 110 11.93 10.24 11.44
C SER A 110 10.64 10.55 12.19
N ARG A 111 9.68 11.16 11.53
CA ARG A 111 8.34 11.44 12.06
C ARG A 111 7.27 11.09 11.05
N ILE A 112 6.14 10.59 11.53
CA ILE A 112 4.98 10.28 10.70
C ILE A 112 4.09 11.52 10.62
N PHE A 113 3.76 11.92 9.39
CA PHE A 113 2.84 13.01 9.10
C PHE A 113 1.59 12.49 8.39
N LEU A 114 0.45 13.10 8.70
CA LEU A 114 -0.79 13.00 7.94
C LEU A 114 -0.96 14.29 7.15
N GLN A 115 -1.21 14.16 5.86
CA GLN A 115 -1.43 15.30 4.98
C GLN A 115 -2.79 15.21 4.30
N GLU A 116 -3.63 16.22 4.53
CA GLU A 116 -4.91 16.36 3.86
C GLU A 116 -4.71 16.85 2.41
N LEU A 117 -5.34 16.17 1.44
CA LEU A 117 -5.16 16.48 0.02
C LEU A 117 -5.86 17.76 -0.42
N SER A 118 -6.99 18.09 0.20
CA SER A 118 -7.82 19.25 -0.18
C SER A 118 -7.21 20.57 0.25
N SER A 119 -6.57 20.62 1.42
CA SER A 119 -6.04 21.84 2.05
C SER A 119 -4.53 21.88 2.12
N ALA A 120 -3.86 20.78 1.78
CA ALA A 120 -2.43 20.55 2.00
C ALA A 120 -1.99 20.69 3.47
N LYS A 121 -2.92 20.74 4.42
CA LYS A 121 -2.60 20.79 5.86
C LYS A 121 -1.91 19.51 6.29
N ARG A 122 -0.89 19.67 7.13
CA ARG A 122 -0.08 18.58 7.66
C ARG A 122 -0.18 18.52 9.17
N LYS A 123 -0.30 17.30 9.71
CA LYS A 123 -0.31 17.04 11.15
C LYS A 123 0.70 15.95 11.44
N GLY A 124 1.72 16.23 12.24
CA GLY A 124 2.63 15.20 12.77
C GLY A 124 1.91 14.35 13.81
N LEU A 125 2.05 13.03 13.74
CA LEU A 125 1.63 12.15 14.83
C LEU A 125 2.52 12.36 16.04
N LYS A 126 2.07 11.87 17.20
CA LYS A 126 2.87 11.90 18.43
C LYS A 126 4.22 11.24 18.18
N LEU A 127 5.28 12.04 18.25
CA LEU A 127 6.65 11.60 18.07
C LEU A 127 7.07 10.75 19.27
N GLU A 128 7.68 9.62 18.98
CA GLU A 128 8.31 8.75 19.98
C GLU A 128 9.83 8.70 19.75
N GLU A 129 10.59 8.39 20.78
CA GLU A 129 12.05 8.27 20.66
C GLU A 129 12.46 7.17 19.66
N GLY A 130 13.55 7.44 18.93
CA GLY A 130 14.11 6.52 17.95
C GLY A 130 13.37 6.52 16.61
N ILE A 131 13.24 5.36 16.00
CA ILE A 131 12.62 5.19 14.69
C ILE A 131 11.10 5.33 14.79
N ASN A 132 10.53 6.13 13.89
CA ASN A 132 9.08 6.25 13.63
C ASN A 132 8.88 6.04 12.13
N SER A 133 8.46 4.87 11.69
CA SER A 133 8.45 4.53 10.26
C SER A 133 7.29 3.64 9.83
N SER A 134 7.20 3.40 8.51
CA SER A 134 6.27 2.45 7.88
C SER A 134 4.80 2.63 8.30
N PRO A 135 4.24 3.85 8.24
CA PRO A 135 2.83 4.03 8.55
C PRO A 135 1.95 3.29 7.56
N ASN A 136 0.88 2.67 8.05
CA ASN A 136 -0.13 2.05 7.21
C ASN A 136 -1.52 2.25 7.82
N TRP A 137 -2.46 2.81 7.03
CA TRP A 137 -3.82 3.06 7.46
C TRP A 137 -4.61 1.77 7.59
N SER A 138 -5.39 1.66 8.67
CA SER A 138 -6.38 0.60 8.79
C SER A 138 -7.52 0.79 7.77
N PRO A 139 -8.08 -0.29 7.20
CA PRO A 139 -9.19 -0.20 6.24
C PRO A 139 -10.44 0.50 6.78
N ASN A 140 -10.70 0.46 8.08
CA ASN A 140 -11.80 1.19 8.72
C ASN A 140 -11.52 2.68 8.97
N GLY A 141 -10.26 3.12 8.83
CA GLY A 141 -9.87 4.52 8.95
C GLY A 141 -9.62 5.05 10.36
N ASP A 142 -9.77 4.22 11.39
CA ASP A 142 -9.69 4.66 12.79
C ASP A 142 -8.27 4.61 13.36
N MET A 143 -7.37 3.84 12.69
CA MET A 143 -6.05 3.52 13.22
C MET A 143 -4.96 3.61 12.16
N ILE A 144 -3.72 3.80 12.63
CA ILE A 144 -2.51 3.71 11.81
C ILE A 144 -1.55 2.74 12.49
N SER A 145 -1.15 1.67 11.79
CA SER A 145 -0.03 0.86 12.22
C SER A 145 1.29 1.51 11.83
N ALA A 146 2.32 1.35 12.64
CA ALA A 146 3.65 1.87 12.37
C ALA A 146 4.72 1.04 13.08
N VAL A 147 5.98 1.29 12.73
CA VAL A 147 7.15 0.73 13.40
C VAL A 147 7.76 1.81 14.28
N LEU A 148 7.87 1.53 15.58
CA LEU A 148 8.56 2.40 16.54
C LEU A 148 9.66 1.62 17.23
N SER A 149 10.79 2.28 17.53
CA SER A 149 11.90 1.66 18.27
C SER A 149 12.04 2.14 19.71
N LYS A 150 11.03 2.84 20.25
CA LYS A 150 11.03 3.37 21.62
C LYS A 150 11.20 2.31 22.73
N SER A 151 10.90 1.06 22.42
CA SER A 151 11.10 -0.09 23.30
C SER A 151 12.53 -0.66 23.28
N GLY A 152 13.46 -0.03 22.54
CA GLY A 152 14.85 -0.45 22.34
C GLY A 152 15.05 -1.33 21.09
N ASN A 153 13.95 -1.73 20.41
CA ASN A 153 13.96 -2.52 19.19
C ASN A 153 12.80 -2.08 18.27
N PRO A 154 12.94 -2.17 16.94
CA PRO A 154 11.82 -1.94 16.03
C PRO A 154 10.71 -2.97 16.24
N ASP A 155 9.56 -2.50 16.73
CA ASP A 155 8.35 -3.27 17.00
C ASP A 155 7.14 -2.60 16.34
N LEU A 156 6.05 -3.34 16.19
CA LEU A 156 4.79 -2.83 15.67
C LEU A 156 3.98 -2.12 16.75
N PHE A 157 3.48 -0.95 16.40
CA PHE A 157 2.55 -0.17 17.18
C PHE A 157 1.35 0.23 16.36
N ILE A 158 0.24 0.49 17.04
CA ILE A 158 -0.97 1.06 16.46
C ILE A 158 -1.24 2.41 17.13
N TYR A 159 -1.46 3.42 16.31
CA TYR A 159 -1.94 4.73 16.72
C TYR A 159 -3.45 4.80 16.58
N ASP A 160 -4.14 5.05 17.67
CA ASP A 160 -5.56 5.35 17.69
C ASP A 160 -5.73 6.84 17.37
N LEU A 161 -6.47 7.15 16.29
CA LEU A 161 -6.63 8.53 15.82
C LEU A 161 -7.55 9.37 16.71
N GLU A 162 -8.53 8.74 17.37
CA GLU A 162 -9.44 9.41 18.31
C GLU A 162 -8.73 9.68 19.65
N GLN A 163 -8.09 8.66 20.22
CA GLN A 163 -7.37 8.76 21.49
C GLN A 163 -6.01 9.45 21.39
N SER A 164 -5.48 9.61 20.17
CA SER A 164 -4.15 10.16 19.91
C SER A 164 -3.04 9.45 20.70
N SER A 165 -3.08 8.14 20.77
CA SER A 165 -2.16 7.32 21.59
C SER A 165 -1.64 6.08 20.86
N TRP A 166 -0.41 5.66 21.21
CA TRP A 166 0.24 4.46 20.69
C TRP A 166 -0.01 3.24 21.58
N THR A 167 -0.38 2.11 20.99
CA THR A 167 -0.44 0.80 21.63
C THR A 167 0.55 -0.15 20.97
N GLN A 168 1.39 -0.81 21.75
CA GLN A 168 2.37 -1.80 21.27
C GLN A 168 1.67 -3.12 20.95
N ILE A 169 1.94 -3.68 19.75
CA ILE A 169 1.35 -4.93 19.25
C ILE A 169 2.35 -6.06 19.32
N THR A 170 3.62 -5.81 18.95
CA THR A 170 4.69 -6.82 19.07
C THR A 170 5.75 -6.37 20.06
N LYS A 171 6.39 -7.36 20.70
CA LYS A 171 7.53 -7.16 21.58
C LYS A 171 8.46 -8.35 21.44
N HIS A 172 9.57 -8.15 20.74
CA HIS A 172 10.51 -9.23 20.45
C HIS A 172 11.92 -8.66 20.24
N PHE A 173 12.98 -9.44 20.48
CA PHE A 173 14.36 -9.02 20.21
C PHE A 173 14.71 -8.94 18.72
N GLY A 174 13.95 -9.61 17.85
CA GLY A 174 14.04 -9.49 16.39
C GLY A 174 13.39 -8.21 15.90
N ILE A 175 13.76 -7.77 14.70
CA ILE A 175 13.19 -6.62 14.04
C ILE A 175 11.81 -7.00 13.47
N ASP A 176 10.78 -6.27 13.87
CA ASP A 176 9.43 -6.35 13.33
C ASP A 176 9.15 -5.07 12.52
N THR A 177 8.83 -5.22 11.23
CA THR A 177 8.73 -4.07 10.32
C THR A 177 7.68 -4.29 9.23
N GLU A 178 7.38 -3.21 8.46
CA GLU A 178 6.55 -3.23 7.26
C GLU A 178 5.12 -3.78 7.50
N PRO A 179 4.38 -3.18 8.47
CA PRO A 179 3.02 -3.63 8.76
C PRO A 179 2.08 -3.41 7.59
N ASP A 180 1.12 -4.34 7.41
CA ASP A 180 0.01 -4.21 6.48
C ASP A 180 -1.27 -4.79 7.09
N TRP A 181 -2.38 -4.05 6.96
CA TRP A 181 -3.65 -4.44 7.59
C TRP A 181 -4.38 -5.51 6.79
N SER A 182 -4.98 -6.45 7.52
CA SER A 182 -6.01 -7.31 6.93
C SER A 182 -7.23 -6.48 6.48
N PRO A 183 -7.93 -6.89 5.40
CA PRO A 183 -9.09 -6.13 4.90
C PRO A 183 -10.20 -5.89 5.92
N ASP A 184 -10.28 -6.71 6.98
CA ASP A 184 -11.24 -6.60 8.07
C ASP A 184 -10.72 -5.80 9.28
N SER A 185 -9.55 -5.20 9.20
CA SER A 185 -8.87 -4.42 10.24
C SER A 185 -8.60 -5.19 11.55
N ARG A 186 -8.52 -6.53 11.52
CA ARG A 186 -8.35 -7.36 12.73
C ARG A 186 -6.94 -7.90 12.92
N SER A 187 -6.13 -7.88 11.87
CA SER A 187 -4.78 -8.43 11.89
C SER A 187 -3.81 -7.53 11.14
N LEU A 188 -2.52 -7.66 11.49
CA LEU A 188 -1.40 -7.04 10.79
C LEU A 188 -0.48 -8.12 10.24
N LEU A 189 -0.17 -8.08 8.95
CA LEU A 189 1.04 -8.71 8.41
C LEU A 189 2.26 -7.90 8.84
N PHE A 190 3.39 -8.56 8.95
CA PHE A 190 4.66 -7.90 9.14
C PHE A 190 5.83 -8.81 8.76
N THR A 191 6.94 -8.18 8.45
CA THR A 191 8.24 -8.85 8.26
C THR A 191 8.94 -8.96 9.59
N SER A 192 9.45 -10.16 9.93
CA SER A 192 10.23 -10.38 11.15
C SER A 192 11.38 -11.34 10.92
N ASN A 193 12.54 -11.04 11.52
CA ASN A 193 13.69 -11.93 11.54
C ASN A 193 13.76 -12.81 12.81
N ARG A 194 12.68 -12.88 13.59
CA ARG A 194 12.60 -13.64 14.87
C ARG A 194 12.95 -15.14 14.76
N SER A 195 12.85 -15.72 13.57
CA SER A 195 13.24 -17.10 13.28
C SER A 195 14.60 -17.23 12.58
N GLY A 196 15.45 -16.19 12.65
CA GLY A 196 16.79 -16.15 12.08
C GLY A 196 16.88 -15.36 10.76
N SER A 197 15.94 -15.56 9.85
CA SER A 197 15.87 -14.80 8.57
C SER A 197 14.49 -14.14 8.42
N PRO A 198 14.39 -13.07 7.61
CA PRO A 198 13.13 -12.38 7.39
C PRO A 198 12.05 -13.30 6.83
N GLN A 199 10.91 -13.31 7.50
CA GLN A 199 9.72 -14.08 7.16
C GLN A 199 8.46 -13.25 7.42
N ILE A 200 7.35 -13.63 6.78
CA ILE A 200 6.07 -12.97 7.02
C ILE A 200 5.35 -13.62 8.18
N TYR A 201 4.90 -12.77 9.07
CA TYR A 201 4.09 -13.11 10.24
C TYR A 201 2.77 -12.33 10.19
N GLU A 202 1.80 -12.82 10.94
CA GLU A 202 0.54 -12.13 11.19
C GLU A 202 0.33 -12.00 12.70
N ALA A 203 0.00 -10.78 13.15
CA ALA A 203 -0.40 -10.50 14.52
C ALA A 203 -1.89 -10.16 14.57
N ASN A 204 -2.64 -10.77 15.49
CA ASN A 204 -4.02 -10.38 15.76
C ASN A 204 -4.03 -9.14 16.67
N VAL A 205 -4.71 -8.07 16.25
CA VAL A 205 -4.69 -6.77 16.94
C VAL A 205 -5.35 -6.82 18.33
N LYS A 206 -6.35 -7.66 18.51
CA LYS A 206 -7.11 -7.73 19.77
C LYS A 206 -6.37 -8.47 20.90
N ASN A 207 -5.64 -9.52 20.56
CA ASN A 207 -5.04 -10.41 21.56
C ASN A 207 -3.54 -10.65 21.39
N ASN A 208 -2.92 -9.94 20.45
CA ASN A 208 -1.49 -9.99 20.13
C ASN A 208 -0.95 -11.40 19.79
N ARG A 209 -1.83 -12.34 19.40
CA ARG A 209 -1.38 -13.67 18.95
C ARG A 209 -0.66 -13.54 17.62
N ILE A 210 0.54 -14.14 17.57
CA ILE A 210 1.40 -14.10 16.39
C ILE A 210 1.49 -15.49 15.78
N LYS A 211 1.40 -15.56 14.45
CA LYS A 211 1.65 -16.79 13.68
C LYS A 211 2.55 -16.49 12.49
N ARG A 212 3.45 -17.40 12.15
CA ARG A 212 4.25 -17.36 10.93
C ARG A 212 3.40 -17.81 9.74
N LEU A 213 3.52 -17.13 8.60
CA LEU A 213 2.78 -17.42 7.38
C LEU A 213 3.65 -18.02 6.27
N THR A 214 4.92 -17.65 6.18
CA THR A 214 5.82 -18.12 5.12
C THR A 214 6.84 -19.10 5.66
N PHE A 215 7.01 -20.23 4.95
CA PHE A 215 7.93 -21.32 5.31
C PHE A 215 8.84 -21.72 4.14
N GLU A 216 8.50 -21.33 2.91
CA GLU A 216 9.29 -21.56 1.72
C GLU A 216 10.27 -20.41 1.52
N GLY A 217 11.53 -20.75 1.17
CA GLY A 217 12.61 -19.78 0.95
C GLY A 217 13.24 -19.24 2.25
N THR A 218 14.39 -18.58 2.07
CA THR A 218 15.21 -18.03 3.17
C THR A 218 14.94 -16.56 3.46
N TYR A 219 14.16 -15.88 2.62
CA TYR A 219 13.84 -14.46 2.76
C TYR A 219 12.46 -14.17 2.17
N ASN A 220 11.57 -13.67 3.01
CA ASN A 220 10.25 -13.19 2.63
C ASN A 220 9.98 -11.88 3.38
N ALA A 221 9.62 -10.81 2.66
CA ALA A 221 9.47 -9.47 3.24
C ALA A 221 8.38 -8.66 2.51
N ARG A 222 7.98 -7.53 3.11
CA ARG A 222 7.11 -6.52 2.50
C ARG A 222 5.80 -7.08 1.97
N ALA A 223 5.13 -7.90 2.78
CA ALA A 223 3.86 -8.49 2.38
C ALA A 223 2.72 -7.47 2.37
N ARG A 224 1.79 -7.67 1.42
CA ARG A 224 0.50 -6.99 1.36
C ARG A 224 -0.60 -8.03 1.27
N TYR A 225 -1.70 -7.82 2.01
CA TYR A 225 -2.88 -8.67 1.84
C TYR A 225 -3.46 -8.53 0.43
N LEU A 226 -3.94 -9.64 -0.12
CA LEU A 226 -4.86 -9.58 -1.25
C LEU A 226 -6.18 -8.96 -0.77
N PRO A 227 -6.87 -8.15 -1.61
CA PRO A 227 -8.09 -7.46 -1.19
C PRO A 227 -9.22 -8.37 -0.72
N ASP A 228 -9.23 -9.64 -1.15
CA ASP A 228 -10.19 -10.66 -0.71
C ASP A 228 -9.80 -11.35 0.62
N GLY A 229 -8.66 -10.99 1.20
CA GLY A 229 -8.13 -11.54 2.45
C GLY A 229 -7.68 -13.01 2.37
N LYS A 230 -7.64 -13.63 1.17
CA LYS A 230 -7.34 -15.06 1.02
C LYS A 230 -5.89 -15.39 0.75
N GLY A 231 -5.04 -14.38 0.72
CA GLY A 231 -3.60 -14.55 0.46
C GLY A 231 -2.83 -13.25 0.60
N ILE A 232 -1.57 -13.33 0.22
CA ILE A 232 -0.62 -12.22 0.26
C ILE A 232 0.18 -12.13 -1.03
N VAL A 233 0.67 -10.93 -1.32
CA VAL A 233 1.77 -10.65 -2.26
C VAL A 233 2.96 -10.12 -1.46
N PHE A 234 4.18 -10.55 -1.79
CA PHE A 234 5.37 -10.23 -1.00
C PHE A 234 6.64 -10.36 -1.84
N VAL A 235 7.74 -9.82 -1.32
CA VAL A 235 9.10 -10.05 -1.85
C VAL A 235 9.60 -11.41 -1.39
N HIS A 236 9.99 -12.25 -2.34
CA HIS A 236 10.50 -13.61 -2.11
C HIS A 236 11.88 -13.77 -2.73
N ARG A 237 12.85 -14.27 -1.96
CA ARG A 237 14.18 -14.57 -2.50
C ARG A 237 14.29 -16.04 -2.89
N ARG A 238 14.60 -16.26 -4.18
CA ARG A 238 14.86 -17.58 -4.76
C ARG A 238 16.19 -17.55 -5.51
N ASN A 239 17.07 -18.50 -5.22
CA ASN A 239 18.38 -18.63 -5.86
C ASN A 239 19.23 -17.32 -5.87
N GLY A 240 19.13 -16.54 -4.81
CA GLY A 240 19.84 -15.25 -4.70
C GLY A 240 19.12 -14.04 -5.29
N VAL A 241 18.06 -14.23 -6.09
CA VAL A 241 17.30 -13.20 -6.79
C VAL A 241 16.00 -12.87 -6.02
N PHE A 242 15.64 -11.59 -5.98
CA PHE A 242 14.41 -11.12 -5.36
C PHE A 242 13.31 -11.00 -6.41
N HIS A 243 12.17 -11.60 -6.13
CA HIS A 243 10.99 -11.63 -6.97
C HIS A 243 9.76 -11.19 -6.21
N ILE A 244 8.74 -10.73 -6.91
CA ILE A 244 7.41 -10.63 -6.33
C ILE A 244 6.73 -12.00 -6.44
N ALA A 245 6.23 -12.47 -5.31
CA ALA A 245 5.51 -13.73 -5.20
C ALA A 245 4.15 -13.54 -4.53
N THR A 246 3.27 -14.50 -4.72
CA THR A 246 1.97 -14.58 -4.03
C THR A 246 1.84 -15.92 -3.32
N GLN A 247 1.13 -15.92 -2.19
CA GLN A 247 0.77 -17.13 -1.45
C GLN A 247 -0.70 -17.09 -1.09
N ASN A 248 -1.42 -18.14 -1.46
CA ASN A 248 -2.80 -18.35 -1.02
C ASN A 248 -2.81 -19.05 0.33
N PHE A 249 -3.57 -18.54 1.31
CA PHE A 249 -3.59 -19.08 2.68
C PHE A 249 -4.15 -20.49 2.79
N ARG A 250 -5.07 -20.87 1.90
CA ARG A 250 -5.67 -22.22 1.93
C ARG A 250 -4.69 -23.29 1.44
N SER A 251 -3.96 -23.02 0.36
CA SER A 251 -3.04 -24.01 -0.24
C SER A 251 -1.63 -23.93 0.34
N GLY A 252 -1.24 -22.79 0.91
CA GLY A 252 0.13 -22.50 1.35
C GLY A 252 1.16 -22.38 0.22
N LYS A 253 0.76 -22.60 -1.05
CA LYS A 253 1.67 -22.60 -2.21
C LYS A 253 2.15 -21.19 -2.53
N VAL A 254 3.46 -21.04 -2.68
CA VAL A 254 4.11 -19.82 -3.18
C VAL A 254 4.19 -19.91 -4.71
N ARG A 255 3.80 -18.81 -5.37
CA ARG A 255 3.91 -18.64 -6.82
C ARG A 255 4.67 -17.35 -7.11
N ILE A 256 5.78 -17.45 -7.84
CA ILE A 256 6.55 -16.32 -8.34
C ILE A 256 5.77 -15.66 -9.48
N LEU A 257 5.69 -14.33 -9.46
CA LEU A 257 4.95 -13.52 -10.43
C LEU A 257 5.84 -12.76 -11.40
N THR A 258 7.11 -12.52 -11.03
CA THR A 258 8.05 -11.71 -11.81
C THR A 258 9.31 -12.51 -12.15
N ASP A 259 9.96 -12.12 -13.23
CA ASP A 259 11.21 -12.71 -13.73
C ASP A 259 12.38 -11.70 -13.81
N THR A 260 12.17 -10.51 -13.26
CA THR A 260 13.18 -9.45 -13.13
C THR A 260 14.14 -9.72 -11.97
N TYR A 261 15.20 -8.91 -11.82
CA TYR A 261 16.35 -9.30 -10.98
C TYR A 261 16.26 -8.80 -9.53
N LEU A 262 15.72 -7.60 -9.29
CA LEU A 262 15.70 -6.95 -7.97
C LEU A 262 14.33 -6.34 -7.71
N ASP A 263 13.33 -7.18 -7.49
CA ASP A 263 11.97 -6.74 -7.32
C ASP A 263 11.67 -6.43 -5.86
N GLU A 264 11.16 -5.23 -5.60
CA GLU A 264 10.89 -4.74 -4.27
C GLU A 264 9.54 -4.02 -4.15
N SER A 265 9.11 -3.83 -2.90
CA SER A 265 8.03 -2.91 -2.50
C SER A 265 6.72 -3.09 -3.28
N PRO A 266 6.16 -4.31 -3.36
CA PRO A 266 4.93 -4.53 -4.07
C PRO A 266 3.77 -3.79 -3.42
N THR A 267 2.92 -3.20 -4.26
CA THR A 267 1.58 -2.75 -3.89
C THR A 267 0.55 -3.36 -4.82
N ILE A 268 -0.65 -3.60 -4.32
CA ILE A 268 -1.70 -4.25 -5.09
C ILE A 268 -2.89 -3.32 -5.30
N SER A 269 -3.48 -3.40 -6.49
CA SER A 269 -4.69 -2.63 -6.82
C SER A 269 -5.89 -3.03 -5.96
N PRO A 270 -6.87 -2.13 -5.76
CA PRO A 270 -8.06 -2.43 -4.95
C PRO A 270 -8.86 -3.65 -5.43
N ASN A 271 -8.79 -3.99 -6.73
CA ASN A 271 -9.45 -5.17 -7.29
C ASN A 271 -8.60 -6.45 -7.28
N GLY A 272 -7.35 -6.37 -6.81
CA GLY A 272 -6.45 -7.52 -6.69
C GLY A 272 -5.79 -8.01 -7.98
N ASN A 273 -5.98 -7.34 -9.11
CA ASN A 273 -5.55 -7.86 -10.42
C ASN A 273 -4.28 -7.20 -10.98
N VAL A 274 -3.84 -6.10 -10.39
CA VAL A 274 -2.63 -5.39 -10.83
C VAL A 274 -1.71 -5.20 -9.65
N ILE A 275 -0.43 -5.44 -9.86
CA ILE A 275 0.64 -5.20 -8.89
C ILE A 275 1.58 -4.17 -9.49
N ILE A 276 1.98 -3.19 -8.68
CA ILE A 276 3.06 -2.26 -8.98
C ILE A 276 4.20 -2.57 -8.02
N TYR A 277 5.41 -2.59 -8.53
CA TYR A 277 6.62 -2.88 -7.77
C TYR A 277 7.81 -2.10 -8.34
N ALA A 278 8.87 -1.96 -7.56
CA ALA A 278 10.14 -1.42 -8.03
C ALA A 278 11.05 -2.57 -8.51
N THR A 279 11.86 -2.30 -9.54
CA THR A 279 12.85 -3.25 -10.08
C THR A 279 14.11 -2.51 -10.54
#